data_499b785c4a1ae5ed796a95a7aaec8b2a
#
_entry.id   499b785c4a1ae5ed796a95a7aaec8b2a
#
_cell.length_a   1.000
_cell.length_b   1.000
_cell.length_c   1.000
_cell.angle_alpha   90.00
_cell.angle_beta   90.00
_cell.angle_gamma   90.00
#
_symmetry.space_group_name_H-M   'P 1'
#
loop_
_entity.id
_entity.type
_entity.pdbx_description
1 polymer ?
#
loop_
_entity_poly.entity_id
_entity_poly.type
_entity_poly.pdbx_seq_one_letter_code
_entity_poly.pdbx_strand_id
1 'polypeptide(L)'
;MPRLNKKNAALEAALDIIAAEDVSGLTYDSLAQATGMSKSGLIYHFPTRHDLLVDCHGFCAARWETELEQLAGGHPASELSWAERSRALVLSMGKNDPLIKLLMCVHSQTHPDFSAQWAEVDA
;
A
#
# COMPACT_ATOMS: atom_id res chain seq x y z
N MET A 1 24.00 1.97 -3.77
CA MET A 1 22.77 1.45 -4.40
C MET A 1 22.04 0.53 -3.45
N PRO A 2 20.83 0.87 -3.04
CA PRO A 2 20.11 -0.03 -2.19
C PRO A 2 19.86 -1.35 -2.91
N ARG A 3 19.94 -2.43 -2.20
CA ARG A 3 19.58 -3.73 -2.75
C ARG A 3 18.12 -3.70 -3.13
N LEU A 4 17.84 -4.34 -4.26
CA LEU A 4 16.46 -4.59 -4.58
C LEU A 4 15.88 -5.46 -3.48
N ASN A 5 14.94 -4.91 -2.73
CA ASN A 5 14.29 -5.64 -1.66
C ASN A 5 13.23 -6.54 -2.26
N LYS A 6 13.44 -7.85 -2.21
CA LYS A 6 12.50 -8.83 -2.78
C LYS A 6 11.11 -8.71 -2.14
N LYS A 7 11.07 -8.41 -0.86
CA LYS A 7 9.81 -8.21 -0.15
C LYS A 7 9.04 -7.01 -0.71
N ASN A 8 9.72 -5.89 -0.93
CA ASN A 8 9.09 -4.70 -1.50
C ASN A 8 8.65 -4.93 -2.93
N ALA A 9 9.46 -5.64 -3.74
CA ALA A 9 9.08 -5.99 -5.10
C ALA A 9 7.81 -6.85 -5.11
N ALA A 10 7.70 -7.79 -4.18
CA ALA A 10 6.51 -8.62 -4.03
C ALA A 10 5.29 -7.78 -3.62
N LEU A 11 5.47 -6.80 -2.73
CA LEU A 11 4.38 -5.91 -2.31
C LEU A 11 3.90 -5.04 -3.47
N GLU A 12 4.80 -4.53 -4.29
CA GLU A 12 4.41 -3.78 -5.49
C GLU A 12 3.60 -4.64 -6.46
N ALA A 13 4.05 -5.87 -6.70
CA ALA A 13 3.32 -6.81 -7.54
C ALA A 13 1.95 -7.15 -6.94
N ALA A 14 1.88 -7.30 -5.62
CA ALA A 14 0.62 -7.56 -4.93
C ALA A 14 -0.38 -6.42 -5.12
N LEU A 15 0.08 -5.18 -5.03
CA LEU A 15 -0.78 -4.02 -5.26
C LEU A 15 -1.27 -3.96 -6.71
N ASP A 16 -0.42 -4.32 -7.67
CA ASP A 16 -0.83 -4.38 -9.07
C ASP A 16 -1.92 -5.44 -9.29
N ILE A 17 -1.81 -6.59 -8.63
CA ILE A 17 -2.84 -7.64 -8.70
C ILE A 17 -4.14 -7.14 -8.10
N ILE A 18 -4.09 -6.48 -6.96
CA ILE A 18 -5.28 -5.94 -6.30
C ILE A 18 -5.95 -4.90 -7.20
N ALA A 19 -5.18 -4.04 -7.85
CA ALA A 19 -5.72 -3.03 -8.76
C ALA A 19 -6.42 -3.66 -9.96
N ALA A 20 -5.91 -4.80 -10.45
CA ALA A 20 -6.46 -5.48 -11.62
C ALA A 20 -7.63 -6.41 -11.28
N GLU A 21 -7.56 -7.10 -10.13
CA GLU A 21 -8.46 -8.22 -9.82
C GLU A 21 -9.13 -8.11 -8.44
N ASP A 22 -8.98 -6.98 -7.74
CA ASP A 22 -9.43 -6.79 -6.37
C ASP A 22 -8.61 -7.63 -5.38
N VAL A 23 -8.85 -7.42 -4.09
CA VAL A 23 -8.15 -8.11 -3.00
C VAL A 23 -8.32 -9.63 -3.07
N SER A 24 -9.50 -10.08 -3.49
CA SER A 24 -9.79 -11.52 -3.64
C SER A 24 -8.90 -12.20 -4.67
N GLY A 25 -8.37 -11.46 -5.63
CA GLY A 25 -7.46 -12.00 -6.66
C GLY A 25 -6.03 -12.18 -6.18
N LEU A 26 -5.69 -11.64 -5.00
CA LEU A 26 -4.35 -11.77 -4.45
C LEU A 26 -4.21 -13.09 -3.70
N THR A 27 -3.44 -14.00 -4.25
CA THR A 27 -3.12 -15.31 -3.67
C THR A 27 -1.63 -15.55 -3.78
N TYR A 28 -1.11 -16.54 -3.07
CA TYR A 28 0.30 -16.91 -3.24
C TYR A 28 0.59 -17.35 -4.68
N ASP A 29 -0.35 -18.04 -5.30
CA ASP A 29 -0.19 -18.47 -6.69
C ASP A 29 -0.12 -17.30 -7.66
N SER A 30 -1.04 -16.34 -7.54
CA SER A 30 -1.03 -15.15 -8.42
C SER A 30 0.21 -14.30 -8.18
N LEU A 31 0.63 -14.18 -6.93
CA LEU A 31 1.82 -13.41 -6.58
C LEU A 31 3.09 -14.11 -7.06
N ALA A 32 3.17 -15.42 -6.95
CA ALA A 32 4.29 -16.21 -7.46
C ALA A 32 4.44 -16.04 -8.97
N GLN A 33 3.33 -16.08 -9.71
CA GLN A 33 3.33 -15.84 -11.16
C GLN A 33 3.83 -14.44 -11.51
N ALA A 34 3.36 -13.44 -10.78
CA ALA A 34 3.70 -12.04 -11.05
C ALA A 34 5.15 -11.70 -10.74
N THR A 35 5.72 -12.33 -9.72
CA THR A 35 7.07 -11.99 -9.23
C THR A 35 8.15 -12.94 -9.75
N GLY A 36 7.77 -14.13 -10.18
CA GLY A 36 8.73 -15.20 -10.48
C GLY A 36 9.31 -15.85 -9.23
N MET A 37 8.84 -15.49 -8.05
CA MET A 37 9.27 -16.10 -6.80
C MET A 37 8.55 -17.42 -6.55
N SER A 38 9.20 -18.32 -5.79
CA SER A 38 8.56 -19.56 -5.38
C SER A 38 7.54 -19.28 -4.28
N LYS A 39 6.54 -20.16 -4.14
CA LYS A 39 5.58 -20.08 -3.04
C LYS A 39 6.29 -20.15 -1.68
N SER A 40 7.32 -21.01 -1.57
CA SER A 40 8.12 -21.12 -0.34
C SER A 40 8.80 -19.81 0.02
N GLY A 41 9.35 -19.10 -0.97
CA GLY A 41 9.97 -17.80 -0.78
C GLY A 41 8.96 -16.75 -0.32
N LEU A 42 7.77 -16.78 -0.89
CA LEU A 42 6.71 -15.88 -0.49
C LEU A 42 6.22 -16.17 0.93
N ILE A 43 6.07 -17.42 1.29
CA ILE A 43 5.67 -17.82 2.64
C ILE A 43 6.73 -17.41 3.66
N TYR A 44 8.01 -17.44 3.28
CA TYR A 44 9.09 -16.96 4.13
C TYR A 44 8.90 -15.47 4.48
N HIS A 45 8.54 -14.64 3.50
CA HIS A 45 8.32 -13.21 3.74
C HIS A 45 6.95 -12.91 4.34
N PHE A 46 5.95 -13.68 3.97
CA PHE A 46 4.55 -13.48 4.38
C PHE A 46 4.00 -14.83 4.86
N PRO A 47 4.16 -15.17 6.14
CA PRO A 47 3.76 -16.49 6.64
C PRO A 47 2.30 -16.85 6.45
N THR A 48 1.42 -15.84 6.45
CA THR A 48 -0.02 -16.03 6.19
C THR A 48 -0.50 -15.00 5.18
N ARG A 49 -1.65 -15.27 4.55
CA ARG A 49 -2.30 -14.28 3.68
C ARG A 49 -2.65 -13.02 4.44
N HIS A 50 -3.05 -13.15 5.71
CA HIS A 50 -3.34 -12.00 6.57
C HIS A 50 -2.09 -11.13 6.73
N ASP A 51 -0.93 -11.73 7.00
CA ASP A 51 0.34 -11.00 7.11
C ASP A 51 0.69 -10.29 5.80
N LEU A 52 0.46 -10.95 4.67
CA LEU A 52 0.67 -10.34 3.36
C LEU A 52 -0.21 -9.10 3.18
N LEU A 53 -1.47 -9.19 3.57
CA LEU A 53 -2.40 -8.05 3.45
C LEU A 53 -2.04 -6.92 4.41
N VAL A 54 -1.64 -7.22 5.63
CA VAL A 54 -1.16 -6.19 6.58
C VAL A 54 0.03 -5.45 5.98
N ASP A 55 0.99 -6.17 5.42
CA ASP A 55 2.16 -5.57 4.80
C ASP A 55 1.79 -4.76 3.56
N CYS A 56 0.82 -5.22 2.77
CA CYS A 56 0.32 -4.45 1.62
C CYS A 56 -0.30 -3.12 2.06
N HIS A 57 -1.08 -3.12 3.11
CA HIS A 57 -1.67 -1.89 3.66
C HIS A 57 -0.58 -0.94 4.14
N GLY A 58 0.39 -1.45 4.89
CA GLY A 58 1.50 -0.64 5.38
C GLY A 58 2.32 -0.04 4.26
N PHE A 59 2.64 -0.82 3.25
CA PHE A 59 3.40 -0.37 2.10
C PHE A 59 2.65 0.70 1.30
N CYS A 60 1.38 0.48 1.05
CA CYS A 60 0.53 1.42 0.31
C CYS A 60 0.36 2.74 1.09
N ALA A 61 0.12 2.64 2.39
CA ALA A 61 -0.05 3.82 3.25
C ALA A 61 1.24 4.64 3.30
N ALA A 62 2.39 4.00 3.42
CA ALA A 62 3.69 4.69 3.46
C ALA A 62 3.97 5.41 2.15
N ARG A 63 3.65 4.79 1.01
CA ARG A 63 3.82 5.42 -0.31
C ARG A 63 2.90 6.63 -0.46
N TRP A 64 1.66 6.49 -0.02
CA TRP A 64 0.69 7.59 -0.11
C TRP A 64 1.10 8.74 0.81
N GLU A 65 1.55 8.44 2.01
CA GLU A 65 2.03 9.46 2.94
C GLU A 65 3.21 10.24 2.35
N THR A 66 4.18 9.55 1.75
CA THR A 66 5.31 10.18 1.06
C THR A 66 4.82 11.06 -0.08
N GLU A 67 3.87 10.58 -0.86
CA GLU A 67 3.27 11.33 -1.95
C GLU A 67 2.59 12.61 -1.45
N LEU A 68 1.82 12.50 -0.36
CA LEU A 68 1.17 13.66 0.24
C LEU A 68 2.18 14.69 0.73
N GLU A 69 3.26 14.23 1.37
CA GLU A 69 4.31 15.12 1.83
C GLU A 69 4.99 15.85 0.68
N GLN A 70 5.25 15.16 -0.42
CA GLN A 70 5.84 15.76 -1.62
C GLN A 70 4.92 16.80 -2.23
N LEU A 71 3.63 16.51 -2.31
CA LEU A 71 2.64 17.46 -2.85
C LEU A 71 2.45 18.67 -1.94
N ALA A 72 2.73 18.52 -0.66
CA ALA A 72 2.64 19.62 0.31
C ALA A 72 3.97 20.35 0.50
N GLY A 73 4.92 20.19 -0.42
CA GLY A 73 6.19 20.89 -0.38
C GLY A 73 7.27 20.23 0.48
N GLY A 74 7.13 18.94 0.75
CA GLY A 74 8.13 18.18 1.48
C GLY A 74 7.96 18.21 3.01
N HIS A 75 6.89 18.81 3.51
CA HIS A 75 6.63 18.84 4.95
C HIS A 75 5.97 17.54 5.41
N PRO A 76 6.34 17.03 6.61
CA PRO A 76 5.65 15.87 7.18
C PRO A 76 4.17 16.14 7.37
N ALA A 77 3.35 15.12 7.22
CA ALA A 77 1.91 15.24 7.36
C ALA A 77 1.50 15.84 8.70
N SER A 78 2.24 15.52 9.77
CA SER A 78 1.97 16.03 11.12
C SER A 78 2.15 17.54 11.26
N GLU A 79 2.90 18.16 10.34
CA GLU A 79 3.17 19.61 10.36
C GLU A 79 2.20 20.39 9.46
N LEU A 80 1.33 19.71 8.72
CA LEU A 80 0.43 20.36 7.79
C LEU A 80 -0.86 20.82 8.48
N SER A 81 -1.37 21.96 8.05
CA SER A 81 -2.71 22.39 8.42
C SER A 81 -3.75 21.48 7.77
N TRP A 82 -4.98 21.51 8.30
CA TRP A 82 -6.07 20.73 7.71
C TRP A 82 -6.27 21.06 6.23
N ALA A 83 -6.20 22.35 5.89
CA ALA A 83 -6.37 22.78 4.49
C ALA A 83 -5.27 22.25 3.59
N GLU A 84 -4.02 22.28 4.06
CA GLU A 84 -2.87 21.76 3.31
C GLU A 84 -2.97 20.25 3.11
N ARG A 85 -3.38 19.53 4.14
CA ARG A 85 -3.56 18.07 4.06
C ARG A 85 -4.68 17.72 3.09
N SER A 86 -5.80 18.42 3.18
CA SER A 86 -6.94 18.19 2.29
C SER A 86 -6.57 18.46 0.82
N ARG A 87 -5.84 19.54 0.59
CA ARG A 87 -5.38 19.88 -0.77
C ARG A 87 -4.45 18.81 -1.32
N ALA A 88 -3.47 18.37 -0.51
CA ALA A 88 -2.54 17.33 -0.92
C ALA A 88 -3.27 16.02 -1.21
N LEU A 89 -4.27 15.68 -0.40
CA LEU A 89 -5.07 14.48 -0.58
C LEU A 89 -5.82 14.54 -1.93
N VAL A 90 -6.48 15.65 -2.21
CA VAL A 90 -7.20 15.82 -3.47
C VAL A 90 -6.24 15.73 -4.66
N LEU A 91 -5.08 16.38 -4.58
CA LEU A 91 -4.08 16.32 -5.63
C LEU A 91 -3.53 14.90 -5.83
N SER A 92 -3.35 14.16 -4.74
CA SER A 92 -2.85 12.79 -4.83
C SER A 92 -3.85 11.85 -5.49
N MET A 93 -5.15 12.10 -5.31
CA MET A 93 -6.20 11.31 -5.96
C MET A 93 -6.21 11.50 -7.47
N GLY A 94 -5.72 12.63 -7.96
CA GLY A 94 -5.62 12.91 -9.40
C GLY A 94 -4.32 12.40 -10.03
N LYS A 95 -3.39 11.91 -9.20
CA LYS A 95 -2.10 11.35 -9.65
C LYS A 95 -2.09 9.85 -9.41
N ASN A 96 -1.22 9.14 -10.09
CA ASN A 96 -1.04 7.71 -9.92
C ASN A 96 -2.38 6.96 -10.08
N ASP A 97 -2.53 5.83 -9.46
CA ASP A 97 -3.72 5.02 -9.57
C ASP A 97 -4.67 5.26 -8.40
N PRO A 98 -5.72 6.10 -8.57
CA PRO A 98 -6.67 6.36 -7.48
C PRO A 98 -7.49 5.12 -7.11
N LEU A 99 -7.65 4.17 -8.03
CA LEU A 99 -8.42 2.97 -7.77
C LEU A 99 -7.79 2.12 -6.67
N ILE A 100 -6.47 1.91 -6.73
CA ILE A 100 -5.80 1.12 -5.69
C ILE A 100 -5.92 1.79 -4.32
N LYS A 101 -5.83 3.12 -4.26
CA LYS A 101 -5.99 3.85 -3.01
C LYS A 101 -7.37 3.66 -2.42
N LEU A 102 -8.42 3.76 -3.24
CA LEU A 102 -9.80 3.55 -2.80
C LEU A 102 -10.04 2.12 -2.35
N LEU A 103 -9.59 1.15 -3.14
CA LEU A 103 -9.73 -0.27 -2.80
C LEU A 103 -9.07 -0.58 -1.46
N MET A 104 -7.87 -0.10 -1.23
CA MET A 104 -7.15 -0.36 0.01
C MET A 104 -7.78 0.38 1.18
N CYS A 105 -8.24 1.61 1.00
CA CYS A 105 -8.93 2.36 2.05
C CYS A 105 -10.22 1.65 2.48
N VAL A 106 -11.03 1.18 1.54
CA VAL A 106 -12.24 0.44 1.84
C VAL A 106 -11.91 -0.88 2.53
N HIS A 107 -10.95 -1.61 2.00
CA HIS A 107 -10.53 -2.89 2.58
C HIS A 107 -9.97 -2.73 3.99
N SER A 108 -9.32 -1.61 4.29
CA SER A 108 -8.73 -1.37 5.61
C SER A 108 -9.76 -1.39 6.73
N GLN A 109 -11.04 -1.15 6.40
CA GLN A 109 -12.12 -1.17 7.38
C GLN A 109 -12.54 -2.58 7.78
N THR A 110 -12.05 -3.61 7.10
CA THR A 110 -12.44 -4.99 7.37
C THR A 110 -11.76 -5.60 8.59
N HIS A 111 -10.64 -5.03 9.04
CA HIS A 111 -9.90 -5.56 10.18
C HIS A 111 -9.05 -4.46 10.84
N PRO A 112 -8.97 -4.43 12.19
CA PRO A 112 -8.17 -3.43 12.90
C PRO A 112 -6.68 -3.43 12.50
N ASP A 113 -6.11 -4.58 12.18
CA ASP A 113 -4.71 -4.67 11.78
C ASP A 113 -4.45 -3.90 10.47
N PHE A 114 -5.44 -3.86 9.59
CA PHE A 114 -5.35 -3.12 8.33
C PHE A 114 -5.54 -1.63 8.56
N SER A 115 -6.55 -1.24 9.32
CA SER A 115 -6.82 0.18 9.57
C SER A 115 -5.69 0.84 10.37
N ALA A 116 -5.01 0.10 11.23
CA ALA A 116 -3.87 0.61 11.99
C ALA A 116 -2.74 1.10 11.07
N GLN A 117 -2.56 0.46 9.91
CA GLN A 117 -1.52 0.85 8.95
C GLN A 117 -1.80 2.22 8.31
N TRP A 118 -3.04 2.67 8.35
CA TRP A 118 -3.48 3.92 7.74
C TRP A 118 -3.64 5.07 8.74
N ALA A 119 -3.37 4.82 10.01
CA ALA A 119 -3.64 5.79 11.08
C ALA A 119 -2.99 7.16 10.83
N GLU A 120 -1.76 7.19 10.33
CA GLU A 120 -1.06 8.45 10.06
C GLU A 120 -1.63 9.19 8.85
N VAL A 121 -2.09 8.45 7.85
CA VAL A 121 -2.67 9.05 6.64
C VAL A 121 -4.05 9.62 6.96
N ASP A 122 -4.83 8.91 7.76
CA ASP A 122 -6.20 9.29 8.12
C ASP A 122 -6.28 10.34 9.23
N ALA A 123 -5.21 10.49 9.98
CA ALA A 123 -5.18 11.39 11.14
C ALA A 123 -5.27 12.87 10.79
#